data_25c4872bc3b63376c5f9e5fdb8cc81fe
#
_entry.id   25c4872bc3b63376c5f9e5fdb8cc81fe
#
_cell.length_a   1.000
_cell.length_b   1.000
_cell.length_c   1.000
_cell.angle_alpha   90.00
_cell.angle_beta   90.00
_cell.angle_gamma   90.00
#
_symmetry.space_group_name_H-M   'P 1'
#
loop_
_entity.id
_entity.type
_entity.pdbx_description
1 polymer ?
#
loop_
_entity_poly.entity_id
_entity_poly.type
_entity_poly.pdbx_seq_one_letter_code
_entity_poly.pdbx_strand_id
1 'polypeptide(L)'
;MRNTKQKELILNIINHSDTHPTAFEIYEEAKKELPNISLGTVYRNLNTLLEMKQIMLIKEKDVNHFDNVHKKHFHFICTNCSRIIDIYEDYEIDSIVDGNIVMDYEINMTGICKDCSKKGK
;
A
#
# COMPACT_ATOMS: atom_id res chain seq x y z
N MET A 1 18.16 15.77 -1.37
CA MET A 1 17.26 15.98 -1.13
C MET A 1 16.75 16.93 -0.20
N ARG A 2 16.14 17.89 -0.54
CA ARG A 2 15.60 18.78 0.24
C ARG A 2 14.44 18.28 0.82
N ASN A 3 13.66 18.65 1.50
CA ASN A 3 12.38 18.23 2.02
C ASN A 3 12.39 16.87 2.65
N THR A 4 13.46 16.53 3.31
CA THR A 4 13.53 15.31 4.08
C THR A 4 12.41 15.26 5.10
N LYS A 5 12.05 16.40 5.65
CA LYS A 5 10.98 16.47 6.62
C LYS A 5 9.64 16.05 6.04
N GLN A 6 9.35 16.44 4.80
CA GLN A 6 8.13 16.04 4.14
C GLN A 6 8.11 14.54 3.90
N LYS A 7 9.24 14.00 3.44
CA LYS A 7 9.33 12.58 3.15
C LYS A 7 9.20 11.75 4.41
N GLU A 8 9.84 12.20 5.49
CA GLU A 8 9.76 11.49 6.76
C GLU A 8 8.33 11.50 7.30
N LEU A 9 7.65 12.62 7.17
CA LEU A 9 6.27 12.70 7.64
C LEU A 9 5.37 11.76 6.87
N ILE A 10 5.50 11.73 5.55
CA ILE A 10 4.67 10.88 4.71
C ILE A 10 4.93 9.41 5.02
N LEU A 11 6.20 9.05 5.14
CA LEU A 11 6.55 7.67 5.48
C LEU A 11 5.98 7.28 6.84
N ASN A 12 6.06 8.21 7.80
CA ASN A 12 5.55 7.97 9.13
C ASN A 12 4.03 7.75 9.13
N ILE A 13 3.31 8.54 8.34
CA ILE A 13 1.87 8.39 8.21
C ILE A 13 1.54 6.99 7.71
N ILE A 14 2.25 6.53 6.68
CA ILE A 14 2.00 5.22 6.10
C ILE A 14 2.35 4.12 7.10
N ASN A 15 3.49 4.25 7.78
CA ASN A 15 3.94 3.21 8.70
C ASN A 15 3.05 3.04 9.90
N HIS A 16 2.34 4.10 10.29
CA HIS A 16 1.47 4.04 11.45
C HIS A 16 0.00 3.88 11.08
N SER A 17 -0.27 3.66 9.81
CA SER A 17 -1.65 3.52 9.37
C SER A 17 -2.07 2.06 9.35
N ASP A 18 -3.27 1.78 9.80
CA ASP A 18 -3.82 0.45 9.73
C ASP A 18 -4.70 0.29 8.49
N THR A 19 -4.84 1.36 7.68
CA THR A 19 -5.82 1.35 6.63
C THR A 19 -5.19 1.60 5.32
N HIS A 20 -4.35 1.19 4.76
CA HIS A 20 -3.79 1.34 3.40
C HIS A 20 -4.26 2.65 2.75
N PRO A 21 -3.74 3.79 3.18
CA PRO A 21 -4.28 5.08 2.73
C PRO A 21 -3.99 5.38 1.27
N THR A 22 -4.88 6.21 0.69
CA THR A 22 -4.67 6.75 -0.64
C THR A 22 -3.80 8.00 -0.53
N ALA A 23 -3.33 8.51 -1.67
CA ALA A 23 -2.52 9.73 -1.67
C ALA A 23 -3.29 10.90 -1.07
N PHE A 24 -4.58 10.98 -1.36
CA PHE A 24 -5.38 12.08 -0.83
C PHE A 24 -5.52 11.99 0.68
N GLU A 25 -5.70 10.79 1.20
CA GLU A 25 -5.80 10.60 2.64
C GLU A 25 -4.48 10.93 3.34
N ILE A 26 -3.37 10.57 2.71
CA ILE A 26 -2.05 10.92 3.23
C ILE A 26 -1.88 12.43 3.22
N TYR A 27 -2.32 13.08 2.15
CA TYR A 27 -2.24 14.52 2.01
C TYR A 27 -3.03 15.20 3.14
N GLU A 28 -4.23 14.72 3.44
CA GLU A 28 -5.02 15.33 4.49
C GLU A 28 -4.38 15.18 5.85
N GLU A 29 -3.74 14.05 6.11
CA GLU A 29 -3.03 13.88 7.36
C GLU A 29 -1.79 14.76 7.43
N ALA A 30 -1.05 14.83 6.32
CA ALA A 30 0.18 15.63 6.31
C ALA A 30 -0.11 17.11 6.49
N LYS A 31 -1.24 17.58 6.01
CA LYS A 31 -1.61 18.99 6.16
C LYS A 31 -1.76 19.40 7.62
N LYS A 32 -2.03 18.47 8.49
CA LYS A 32 -2.18 18.81 9.89
C LYS A 32 -0.87 19.30 10.50
N GLU A 33 0.25 18.82 9.99
CA GLU A 33 1.56 19.25 10.47
C GLU A 33 2.26 20.18 9.50
N LEU A 34 1.98 20.08 8.23
CA LEU A 34 2.58 20.93 7.22
C LEU A 34 1.46 21.58 6.40
N PRO A 35 0.85 22.63 6.93
CA PRO A 35 -0.34 23.19 6.30
C PRO A 35 -0.17 23.66 4.87
N ASN A 36 1.07 23.95 4.48
CA ASN A 36 1.32 24.44 3.12
C ASN A 36 1.73 23.35 2.14
N ILE A 37 1.72 22.08 2.58
CA ILE A 37 2.11 21.02 1.68
C ILE A 37 1.04 20.87 0.59
N SER A 38 1.47 20.61 -0.63
CA SER A 38 0.53 20.43 -1.73
C SER A 38 0.34 18.97 -2.06
N LEU A 39 -0.74 18.64 -2.72
CA LEU A 39 -0.99 17.28 -3.16
C LEU A 39 0.10 16.81 -4.11
N GLY A 40 0.58 17.70 -4.98
CA GLY A 40 1.66 17.37 -5.89
C GLY A 40 2.93 16.98 -5.15
N THR A 41 3.22 17.68 -4.05
CA THR A 41 4.38 17.36 -3.24
C THR A 41 4.22 15.97 -2.61
N VAL A 42 3.00 15.64 -2.17
CA VAL A 42 2.75 14.32 -1.60
C VAL A 42 3.00 13.25 -2.67
N TYR A 43 2.50 13.45 -3.87
CA TYR A 43 2.73 12.47 -4.94
C TYR A 43 4.21 12.32 -5.28
N ARG A 44 4.95 13.41 -5.31
CA ARG A 44 6.38 13.32 -5.60
C ARG A 44 7.12 12.51 -4.54
N ASN A 45 6.77 12.75 -3.28
CA ASN A 45 7.40 11.99 -2.20
C ASN A 45 6.99 10.52 -2.21
N LEU A 46 5.72 10.24 -2.54
CA LEU A 46 5.27 8.85 -2.64
C LEU A 46 6.03 8.12 -3.74
N ASN A 47 6.23 8.76 -4.89
CA ASN A 47 6.97 8.15 -5.97
C ASN A 47 8.42 7.87 -5.57
N THR A 48 9.03 8.80 -4.85
CA THR A 48 10.40 8.60 -4.36
C THR A 48 10.46 7.42 -3.40
N LEU A 49 9.51 7.34 -2.47
CA LEU A 49 9.50 6.24 -1.51
C LEU A 49 9.26 4.89 -2.18
N LEU A 50 8.45 4.87 -3.23
CA LEU A 50 8.24 3.65 -4.01
C LEU A 50 9.52 3.24 -4.72
N GLU A 51 10.22 4.18 -5.32
CA GLU A 51 11.48 3.89 -5.99
C GLU A 51 12.54 3.38 -5.02
N MET A 52 12.52 3.90 -3.80
CA MET A 52 13.45 3.47 -2.77
C MET A 52 13.00 2.19 -2.08
N LYS A 53 11.85 1.67 -2.47
CA LYS A 53 11.28 0.44 -1.92
C LYS A 53 11.03 0.52 -0.43
N GLN A 54 10.67 1.69 0.04
CA GLN A 54 10.33 1.90 1.43
C GLN A 54 8.84 1.79 1.68
N ILE A 55 8.03 1.85 0.64
CA ILE A 55 6.60 1.60 0.72
C ILE A 55 6.21 0.77 -0.48
N MET A 56 5.00 0.23 -0.46
CA MET A 56 4.51 -0.56 -1.57
C MET A 56 3.16 -0.03 -2.04
N LEU A 57 2.85 -0.31 -3.28
CA LEU A 57 1.64 0.17 -3.92
C LEU A 57 0.65 -0.97 -4.04
N ILE A 58 -0.59 -0.73 -3.65
CA ILE A 58 -1.67 -1.69 -3.80
C ILE A 58 -2.71 -1.05 -4.68
N LYS A 59 -2.98 -1.67 -5.83
CA LYS A 59 -3.93 -1.12 -6.74
C LYS A 59 -5.24 -1.82 -6.61
N GLU A 60 -6.32 -1.07 -6.42
CA GLU A 60 -7.63 -1.65 -6.31
C GLU A 60 -8.52 -0.85 -7.23
N LYS A 61 -8.99 -1.45 -8.30
CA LYS A 61 -9.73 -0.77 -9.35
C LYS A 61 -8.86 0.36 -9.88
N ASP A 62 -9.33 1.57 -9.85
CA ASP A 62 -8.53 2.69 -10.34
C ASP A 62 -7.91 3.49 -9.21
N VAL A 63 -7.90 2.96 -8.01
CA VAL A 63 -7.40 3.69 -6.85
C VAL A 63 -6.13 3.06 -6.34
N ASN A 64 -5.12 3.89 -6.10
CA ASN A 64 -3.86 3.43 -5.57
C ASN A 64 -3.84 3.62 -4.06
N HIS A 65 -3.47 2.57 -3.35
CA HIS A 65 -3.29 2.61 -1.91
C HIS A 65 -1.83 2.36 -1.59
N PHE A 66 -1.37 2.79 -0.46
CA PHE A 66 0.03 2.67 -0.08
C PHE A 66 0.15 1.95 1.26
N ASP A 67 1.22 1.19 1.44
CA ASP A 67 1.44 0.45 2.66
C ASP A 67 2.92 0.33 2.91
N ASN A 68 3.29 -0.02 4.14
CA ASN A 68 4.68 -0.15 4.49
C ASN A 68 5.20 -1.53 4.11
N VAL A 69 6.53 -1.67 4.11
CA VAL A 69 7.16 -2.92 3.72
C VAL A 69 7.86 -3.61 4.89
N HIS A 70 7.62 -3.14 6.10
CA HIS A 70 8.33 -3.68 7.25
C HIS A 70 8.03 -5.14 7.49
N LYS A 71 6.78 -5.55 7.27
CA LYS A 71 6.45 -6.94 7.44
C LYS A 71 6.01 -7.44 6.11
N LYS A 72 6.56 -8.53 5.67
CA LYS A 72 6.16 -9.09 4.42
C LYS A 72 4.76 -9.64 4.60
N HIS A 73 3.84 -9.20 3.83
CA HIS A 73 2.47 -9.70 3.87
C HIS A 73 1.84 -9.52 2.50
N PHE A 74 0.75 -10.21 2.31
CA PHE A 74 0.03 -10.17 1.05
C PHE A 74 -1.32 -9.52 1.29
N HIS A 75 -2.01 -9.16 0.24
CA HIS A 75 -3.26 -8.43 0.38
C HIS A 75 -4.40 -9.16 -0.28
N PHE A 76 -5.55 -9.07 0.36
CA PHE A 76 -6.79 -9.61 -0.19
C PHE A 76 -7.75 -8.43 -0.30
N ILE A 77 -8.29 -8.25 -1.48
CA ILE A 77 -9.21 -7.14 -1.76
C ILE A 77 -10.58 -7.71 -2.02
N CYS A 78 -11.56 -7.30 -1.21
CA CYS A 78 -12.93 -7.77 -1.40
C CYS A 78 -13.57 -6.97 -2.51
N THR A 79 -14.07 -7.66 -3.52
CA THR A 79 -14.69 -6.99 -4.65
C THR A 79 -16.07 -6.46 -4.32
N ASN A 80 -16.65 -6.91 -3.20
CA ASN A 80 -17.97 -6.46 -2.80
C ASN A 80 -17.92 -5.22 -1.91
N CYS A 81 -17.11 -5.22 -0.87
CA CYS A 81 -17.05 -4.09 0.05
C CYS A 81 -15.78 -3.25 -0.09
N SER A 82 -14.88 -3.66 -0.97
CA SER A 82 -13.62 -2.96 -1.24
C SER A 82 -12.66 -2.93 -0.08
N ARG A 83 -12.87 -3.77 0.93
CA ARG A 83 -11.95 -3.84 2.06
C ARG A 83 -10.63 -4.47 1.62
N ILE A 84 -9.54 -3.94 2.13
CA ILE A 84 -8.21 -4.51 1.90
C ILE A 84 -7.78 -5.17 3.20
N ILE A 85 -7.48 -6.47 3.13
CA ILE A 85 -7.13 -7.27 4.29
C ILE A 85 -5.71 -7.76 4.13
N ASP A 86 -4.90 -7.58 5.16
CA ASP A 86 -3.53 -8.07 5.16
C ASP A 86 -3.52 -9.55 5.51
N ILE A 87 -2.80 -10.33 4.71
CA ILE A 87 -2.66 -11.76 4.91
C ILE A 87 -1.22 -12.05 5.26
N TYR A 88 -0.98 -12.64 6.41
CA TYR A 88 0.37 -12.90 6.91
C TYR A 88 0.82 -14.34 6.80
N GLU A 89 0.13 -15.12 5.98
CA GLU A 89 0.52 -16.51 5.80
C GLU A 89 1.73 -16.63 4.88
N ASP A 90 2.50 -17.67 5.07
CA ASP A 90 3.64 -17.91 4.21
C ASP A 90 3.20 -18.64 2.97
N TYR A 91 3.49 -18.05 1.83
CA TYR A 91 3.26 -18.69 0.55
C TYR A 91 4.61 -18.86 -0.12
N GLU A 92 4.91 -20.06 -0.54
CA GLU A 92 6.18 -20.33 -1.20
C GLU A 92 6.03 -20.14 -2.70
N ILE A 93 6.93 -19.34 -3.25
CA ILE A 93 6.97 -19.10 -4.67
C ILE A 93 8.28 -19.69 -5.19
N ASP A 94 8.20 -20.49 -6.22
CA ASP A 94 9.40 -21.09 -6.79
C ASP A 94 10.35 -19.99 -7.28
N SER A 95 11.64 -20.24 -7.12
CA SER A 95 12.63 -19.29 -7.57
C SER A 95 12.71 -19.25 -9.11
N ILE A 96 12.19 -20.29 -9.78
CA ILE A 96 12.13 -20.29 -11.22
C ILE A 96 10.71 -20.61 -11.64
N VAL A 97 10.11 -19.71 -12.40
CA VAL A 97 8.74 -19.87 -12.86
C VAL A 97 8.76 -19.76 -14.37
N ASP A 98 8.34 -20.84 -15.03
CA ASP A 98 8.27 -20.90 -16.49
C ASP A 98 9.62 -20.49 -17.10
N GLY A 99 10.72 -20.97 -16.52
CA GLY A 99 12.05 -20.68 -17.03
C GLY A 99 12.61 -19.33 -16.62
N ASN A 100 11.83 -18.55 -15.89
CA ASN A 100 12.24 -17.20 -15.49
C ASN A 100 12.72 -17.19 -14.05
N ILE A 101 13.78 -16.44 -13.79
CA ILE A 101 14.32 -16.32 -12.44
C ILE A 101 13.54 -15.24 -11.70
N VAL A 102 12.94 -15.61 -10.58
CA VAL A 102 12.12 -14.69 -9.80
C VAL A 102 13.01 -14.01 -8.77
N MET A 103 13.15 -12.69 -8.88
CA MET A 103 13.95 -11.93 -7.93
C MET A 103 13.07 -11.34 -6.83
N ASP A 104 11.80 -11.11 -7.12
CA ASP A 104 10.89 -10.52 -6.15
C ASP A 104 9.47 -10.80 -6.63
N TYR A 105 8.52 -10.70 -5.73
CA TYR A 105 7.13 -10.94 -6.12
C TYR A 105 6.17 -10.30 -5.13
N GLU A 106 4.93 -10.14 -5.57
CA GLU A 106 3.84 -9.69 -4.73
C GLU A 106 2.67 -10.62 -4.96
N ILE A 107 1.84 -10.79 -3.97
CA ILE A 107 0.62 -11.56 -4.12
C ILE A 107 -0.53 -10.68 -3.69
N ASN A 108 -1.44 -10.43 -4.61
CA ASN A 108 -2.65 -9.67 -4.33
C ASN A 108 -3.82 -10.52 -4.77
N MET A 109 -4.68 -10.83 -3.82
CA MET A 109 -5.82 -11.71 -4.09
C MET A 109 -7.09 -10.89 -4.13
N THR A 110 -8.02 -11.28 -4.96
CA THR A 110 -9.32 -10.61 -5.01
C THR A 110 -10.40 -11.67 -4.82
N GLY A 111 -11.48 -11.27 -4.25
CA GLY A 111 -12.59 -12.19 -4.03
C GLY A 111 -13.60 -11.60 -3.08
N ILE A 112 -14.26 -12.46 -2.30
CA ILE A 112 -15.30 -12.04 -1.36
C ILE A 112 -14.78 -12.29 0.04
N CYS A 113 -14.75 -11.24 0.87
CA CYS A 113 -14.23 -11.41 2.23
C CYS A 113 -15.21 -12.22 3.05
N LYS A 114 -14.75 -12.71 4.21
CA LYS A 114 -15.57 -13.62 4.99
C LYS A 114 -16.85 -12.96 5.49
N ASP A 115 -16.81 -11.66 5.77
CA ASP A 115 -18.03 -11.00 6.24
C ASP A 115 -19.05 -10.87 5.13
N CYS A 116 -18.62 -10.53 3.92
CA CYS A 116 -19.54 -10.46 2.78
C CYS A 116 -20.04 -11.84 2.39
N SER A 117 -19.18 -12.84 2.50
CA SER A 117 -19.57 -14.20 2.19
C SER A 117 -20.65 -14.68 3.13
N LYS A 118 -20.55 -14.31 4.40
CA LYS A 118 -21.57 -14.72 5.35
C LYS A 118 -22.91 -14.04 5.13
N LYS A 119 -22.88 -12.84 4.60
CA LYS A 119 -24.11 -12.14 4.39
C LYS A 119 -24.85 -12.61 3.18
N GLY A 120 -24.33 -13.42 2.48
CA GLY A 120 -24.95 -13.84 1.51
C GLY A 120 -24.93 -13.98 0.26
N LYS A 121 -24.98 -14.16 0.42
CA LYS A 121 -25.15 -14.41 -0.38
C LYS A 121 -25.27 -14.35 -0.88
#